data_d41cbc435d95bb348df0ae94c9ce1164
#
_entry.id   d41cbc435d95bb348df0ae94c9ce1164
#
_cell.length_a   1.000
_cell.length_b   1.000
_cell.length_c   1.000
_cell.angle_alpha   90.00
_cell.angle_beta   90.00
_cell.angle_gamma   90.00
#
_symmetry.space_group_name_H-M   'P 1'
#
loop_
_entity.id
_entity.type
_entity.pdbx_description
1 polymer ?
#
loop_
_entity_poly.entity_id
_entity_poly.type
_entity_poly.pdbx_seq_one_letter_code
_entity_poly.pdbx_strand_id
1 'polypeptide(L)'
;MKSPRGRQLVLDLPHRSALGRDDFLVSRSNAEAVALIDRWPSWPTTALALVGHAGSGKTHLAEVWRRMSEAKIIAAQALARSDIPPLLAEGALVIEDAAGTDLDERALFHLLNLAREQNAFILLTAQEPPATWRLKLPDLASRLKAIPVIRLGLPDDDLLRGVIVKLFADRQISVDEAVVSYILTRIPRALAAARALLAEIDRRALEEKAEVTRNFVARILRELDQGSLFSDDEI
;
A
#
# COMPACT_ATOMS: atom_id res chain seq x y z
N MET A 1 -29.60 -18.60 39.48
CA MET A 1 -28.77 -19.14 38.36
C MET A 1 -28.70 -18.08 37.28
N LYS A 2 -27.53 -17.42 37.09
CA LYS A 2 -27.31 -16.45 36.01
C LYS A 2 -26.88 -17.21 34.77
N SER A 3 -27.65 -17.12 33.67
CA SER A 3 -27.28 -17.64 32.34
C SER A 3 -25.94 -17.06 31.87
N PRO A 4 -25.05 -17.88 31.26
CA PRO A 4 -23.83 -17.38 30.69
C PRO A 4 -24.20 -16.48 29.50
N ARG A 5 -23.77 -15.20 29.54
CA ARG A 5 -23.89 -14.27 28.43
C ARG A 5 -23.07 -14.85 27.24
N GLY A 6 -23.77 -15.23 26.19
CA GLY A 6 -23.14 -15.72 24.96
C GLY A 6 -22.13 -14.70 24.48
N ARG A 7 -20.91 -15.18 24.26
CA ARG A 7 -19.84 -14.44 23.60
C ARG A 7 -20.28 -14.24 22.15
N GLN A 8 -20.63 -12.99 21.80
CA GLN A 8 -20.98 -12.66 20.43
C GLN A 8 -19.71 -12.85 19.59
N LEU A 9 -19.74 -13.81 18.67
CA LEU A 9 -18.68 -13.99 17.68
C LEU A 9 -18.67 -12.76 16.78
N VAL A 10 -17.60 -11.99 16.83
CA VAL A 10 -17.33 -10.94 15.84
C VAL A 10 -17.02 -11.67 14.54
N LEU A 11 -17.95 -11.65 13.59
CA LEU A 11 -17.70 -12.07 12.23
C LEU A 11 -16.77 -11.02 11.63
N ASP A 12 -15.51 -11.41 11.41
CA ASP A 12 -14.53 -10.62 10.68
C ASP A 12 -14.94 -10.64 9.19
N LEU A 13 -15.94 -9.82 8.87
CA LEU A 13 -16.31 -9.57 7.49
C LEU A 13 -15.20 -8.69 6.91
N PRO A 14 -14.52 -9.12 5.81
CA PRO A 14 -13.49 -8.30 5.20
C PRO A 14 -14.07 -6.94 4.87
N HIS A 15 -13.63 -5.92 5.60
CA HIS A 15 -14.02 -4.55 5.33
C HIS A 15 -13.47 -4.23 3.93
N ARG A 16 -14.36 -4.04 2.95
CA ARG A 16 -13.97 -3.57 1.63
C ARG A 16 -13.46 -2.15 1.82
N SER A 17 -12.15 -2.03 2.01
CA SER A 17 -11.50 -0.72 1.97
C SER A 17 -11.87 -0.09 0.62
N ALA A 18 -12.46 1.10 0.68
CA ALA A 18 -12.65 1.93 -0.49
C ALA A 18 -11.26 2.24 -1.07
N LEU A 19 -10.92 1.63 -2.21
CA LEU A 19 -9.62 1.70 -2.88
C LEU A 19 -9.76 2.43 -4.23
N GLY A 20 -10.84 3.24 -4.40
CA GLY A 20 -11.03 4.06 -5.58
C GLY A 20 -10.10 5.27 -5.62
N ARG A 21 -10.04 5.94 -6.78
CA ARG A 21 -9.26 7.19 -6.94
C ARG A 21 -9.77 8.28 -5.99
N ASP A 22 -11.07 8.40 -5.81
CA ASP A 22 -11.72 9.38 -4.91
C ASP A 22 -11.43 9.11 -3.44
N ASP A 23 -11.05 7.89 -3.10
CA ASP A 23 -10.70 7.48 -1.75
C ASP A 23 -9.22 7.70 -1.42
N PHE A 24 -8.40 7.97 -2.44
CA PHE A 24 -6.97 8.21 -2.27
C PHE A 24 -6.72 9.67 -1.87
N LEU A 25 -6.28 9.87 -0.62
CA LEU A 25 -5.96 11.18 -0.10
C LEU A 25 -4.64 11.70 -0.67
N VAL A 26 -4.66 12.93 -1.16
CA VAL A 26 -3.50 13.62 -1.72
C VAL A 26 -2.94 14.61 -0.71
N SER A 27 -1.63 14.56 -0.50
CA SER A 27 -0.88 15.52 0.31
C SER A 27 0.43 15.90 -0.40
N ARG A 28 1.23 16.74 0.22
CA ARG A 28 2.55 17.11 -0.33
C ARG A 28 3.46 15.90 -0.52
N SER A 29 3.36 14.89 0.35
CA SER A 29 4.21 13.71 0.33
C SER A 29 3.95 12.76 -0.85
N ASN A 30 2.78 12.84 -1.50
CA ASN A 30 2.38 11.94 -2.58
C ASN A 30 1.85 12.65 -3.85
N ALA A 31 1.68 13.98 -3.83
CA ALA A 31 1.04 14.74 -4.91
C ALA A 31 1.69 14.51 -6.29
N GLU A 32 3.02 14.47 -6.36
CA GLU A 32 3.75 14.25 -7.60
C GLU A 32 3.51 12.84 -8.16
N ALA A 33 3.52 11.83 -7.28
CA ALA A 33 3.25 10.44 -7.64
C ALA A 33 1.81 10.29 -8.17
N VAL A 34 0.85 10.88 -7.48
CA VAL A 34 -0.56 10.85 -7.89
C VAL A 34 -0.76 11.54 -9.24
N ALA A 35 -0.18 12.74 -9.41
CA ALA A 35 -0.30 13.49 -10.67
C ALA A 35 0.25 12.72 -11.87
N LEU A 36 1.34 11.94 -11.70
CA LEU A 36 1.88 11.13 -12.80
C LEU A 36 1.02 9.88 -13.07
N ILE A 37 0.51 9.22 -12.03
CA ILE A 37 -0.43 8.10 -12.18
C ILE A 37 -1.71 8.57 -12.91
N ASP A 38 -2.26 9.72 -12.54
CA ASP A 38 -3.47 10.29 -13.15
C ASP A 38 -3.28 10.69 -14.63
N ARG A 39 -2.03 10.85 -15.08
CA ARG A 39 -1.72 11.12 -16.50
C ARG A 39 -1.84 9.90 -17.42
N TRP A 40 -1.98 8.71 -16.86
CA TRP A 40 -2.19 7.52 -17.70
C TRP A 40 -3.45 7.69 -18.61
N PRO A 41 -3.43 7.26 -19.88
CA PRO A 41 -2.35 6.53 -20.58
C PRO A 41 -1.26 7.41 -21.21
N SER A 42 -1.23 8.72 -20.95
CA SER A 42 -0.24 9.65 -21.50
C SER A 42 1.08 9.64 -20.71
N TRP A 43 1.56 8.48 -20.30
CA TRP A 43 2.87 8.35 -19.67
C TRP A 43 4.01 8.56 -20.66
N PRO A 44 5.18 9.06 -20.21
CA PRO A 44 6.32 9.32 -21.11
C PRO A 44 6.95 8.03 -21.66
N THR A 45 6.72 6.90 -21.01
CA THR A 45 7.25 5.57 -21.37
C THR A 45 6.23 4.48 -21.04
N THR A 46 6.42 3.28 -21.58
CA THR A 46 5.57 2.11 -21.30
C THR A 46 5.80 1.50 -19.91
N ALA A 47 6.81 1.94 -19.18
CA ALA A 47 7.07 1.44 -17.83
C ALA A 47 7.43 2.58 -16.86
N LEU A 48 6.91 2.53 -15.65
CA LEU A 48 7.22 3.42 -14.53
C LEU A 48 7.61 2.62 -13.29
N ALA A 49 8.47 3.20 -12.45
CA ALA A 49 8.83 2.63 -11.16
C ALA A 49 8.30 3.53 -10.02
N LEU A 50 7.38 3.01 -9.22
CA LEU A 50 6.85 3.63 -8.01
C LEU A 50 7.67 3.18 -6.81
N VAL A 51 8.45 4.08 -6.24
CA VAL A 51 9.43 3.77 -5.21
C VAL A 51 9.11 4.48 -3.90
N GLY A 52 9.34 3.82 -2.77
CA GLY A 52 9.16 4.41 -1.44
C GLY A 52 9.31 3.37 -0.35
N HIS A 53 9.50 3.84 0.87
CA HIS A 53 9.64 2.97 2.05
C HIS A 53 8.43 2.04 2.25
N ALA A 54 8.59 1.01 3.07
CA ALA A 54 7.48 0.20 3.53
C ALA A 54 6.41 1.11 4.18
N GLY A 55 5.13 0.81 3.94
CA GLY A 55 4.02 1.61 4.50
C GLY A 55 3.81 3.00 3.88
N SER A 56 4.57 3.44 2.86
CA SER A 56 4.37 4.73 2.18
C SER A 56 3.09 4.83 1.34
N GLY A 57 2.42 3.70 1.05
CA GLY A 57 1.20 3.68 0.25
C GLY A 57 1.37 3.22 -1.21
N LYS A 58 2.53 2.65 -1.59
CA LYS A 58 2.79 2.14 -2.95
C LYS A 58 1.70 1.19 -3.46
N THR A 59 1.42 0.15 -2.69
CA THR A 59 0.37 -0.85 -3.03
C THR A 59 -1.00 -0.19 -3.20
N HIS A 60 -1.33 0.83 -2.38
CA HIS A 60 -2.59 1.53 -2.52
C HIS A 60 -2.63 2.34 -3.83
N LEU A 61 -1.57 3.09 -4.14
CA LEU A 61 -1.51 3.87 -5.39
C LEU A 61 -1.45 2.94 -6.63
N ALA A 62 -0.76 1.82 -6.53
CA ALA A 62 -0.75 0.78 -7.56
C ALA A 62 -2.14 0.18 -7.79
N GLU A 63 -2.91 -0.06 -6.72
CA GLU A 63 -4.30 -0.55 -6.81
C GLU A 63 -5.23 0.51 -7.43
N VAL A 64 -5.03 1.81 -7.14
CA VAL A 64 -5.75 2.90 -7.81
C VAL A 64 -5.51 2.84 -9.31
N TRP A 65 -4.24 2.76 -9.73
CA TRP A 65 -3.91 2.65 -11.15
C TRP A 65 -4.42 1.34 -11.79
N ARG A 66 -4.32 0.22 -11.08
CA ARG A 66 -4.85 -1.06 -11.53
C ARG A 66 -6.33 -0.98 -11.89
N ARG A 67 -7.13 -0.28 -11.09
CA ARG A 67 -8.56 -0.08 -11.36
C ARG A 67 -8.81 0.83 -12.55
N MET A 68 -8.01 1.87 -12.70
CA MET A 68 -8.12 2.81 -13.83
C MET A 68 -7.76 2.16 -15.16
N SER A 69 -6.77 1.24 -15.15
CA SER A 69 -6.19 0.62 -16.35
C SER A 69 -6.65 -0.81 -16.58
N GLU A 70 -7.48 -1.38 -15.71
CA GLU A 70 -7.87 -2.79 -15.70
C GLU A 70 -6.66 -3.75 -15.62
N ALA A 71 -5.51 -3.24 -15.15
CA ALA A 71 -4.27 -3.99 -15.08
C ALA A 71 -4.41 -5.26 -14.23
N LYS A 72 -3.68 -6.30 -14.61
CA LYS A 72 -3.37 -7.41 -13.72
C LYS A 72 -2.35 -6.97 -12.67
N ILE A 73 -2.32 -7.65 -11.53
CA ILE A 73 -1.32 -7.44 -10.49
C ILE A 73 -0.66 -8.77 -10.15
N ILE A 74 0.66 -8.78 -10.07
CA ILE A 74 1.45 -9.93 -9.66
C ILE A 74 2.59 -9.50 -8.74
N ALA A 75 3.02 -10.41 -7.85
CA ALA A 75 4.27 -10.24 -7.14
C ALA A 75 5.45 -10.57 -8.06
N ALA A 76 6.59 -9.90 -7.89
CA ALA A 76 7.78 -10.14 -8.72
C ALA A 76 8.27 -11.60 -8.70
N GLN A 77 8.16 -12.28 -7.54
CA GLN A 77 8.52 -13.69 -7.41
C GLN A 77 7.65 -14.64 -8.26
N ALA A 78 6.43 -14.20 -8.61
CA ALA A 78 5.52 -14.99 -9.44
C ALA A 78 5.93 -15.00 -10.92
N LEU A 79 6.78 -14.05 -11.36
CA LEU A 79 7.24 -13.95 -12.76
C LEU A 79 7.90 -15.24 -13.26
N ALA A 80 8.72 -15.87 -12.43
CA ALA A 80 9.46 -17.09 -12.78
C ALA A 80 8.57 -18.27 -13.19
N ARG A 81 7.28 -18.24 -12.80
CA ARG A 81 6.31 -19.31 -13.04
C ARG A 81 5.16 -18.85 -13.94
N SER A 82 5.21 -17.61 -14.43
CA SER A 82 4.13 -17.03 -15.21
C SER A 82 4.38 -17.18 -16.70
N ASP A 83 3.31 -17.44 -17.44
CA ASP A 83 3.32 -17.25 -18.90
C ASP A 83 3.23 -15.74 -19.18
N ILE A 84 4.23 -15.20 -19.89
CA ILE A 84 4.39 -13.75 -20.05
C ILE A 84 3.30 -13.11 -20.93
N PRO A 85 2.95 -13.65 -22.11
CA PRO A 85 1.98 -13.00 -22.99
C PRO A 85 0.61 -12.74 -22.34
N PRO A 86 0.01 -13.68 -21.57
CA PRO A 86 -1.26 -13.46 -20.89
C PRO A 86 -1.24 -12.39 -19.79
N LEU A 87 -0.04 -12.03 -19.26
CA LEU A 87 0.07 -10.98 -18.25
C LEU A 87 -0.25 -9.60 -18.81
N LEU A 88 0.00 -9.37 -20.12
CA LEU A 88 -0.23 -8.10 -20.80
C LEU A 88 -1.50 -8.10 -21.65
N ALA A 89 -2.36 -9.12 -21.57
CA ALA A 89 -3.55 -9.24 -22.39
C ALA A 89 -4.50 -8.03 -22.30
N GLU A 90 -4.56 -7.39 -21.13
CA GLU A 90 -5.37 -6.18 -20.88
C GLU A 90 -4.60 -4.88 -21.18
N GLY A 91 -3.37 -4.97 -21.71
CA GLY A 91 -2.53 -3.81 -22.03
C GLY A 91 -1.89 -3.11 -20.82
N ALA A 92 -2.06 -3.63 -19.61
CA ALA A 92 -1.51 -3.04 -18.41
C ALA A 92 -1.18 -4.10 -17.35
N LEU A 93 -0.08 -3.90 -16.60
CA LEU A 93 0.38 -4.82 -15.55
C LEU A 93 1.02 -4.06 -14.37
N VAL A 94 0.67 -4.44 -13.15
CA VAL A 94 1.40 -4.07 -11.94
C VAL A 94 2.29 -5.23 -11.53
N ILE A 95 3.57 -4.93 -11.23
CA ILE A 95 4.51 -5.88 -10.62
C ILE A 95 4.88 -5.33 -9.25
N GLU A 96 4.46 -6.01 -8.20
CA GLU A 96 4.77 -5.61 -6.83
C GLU A 96 6.10 -6.19 -6.35
N ASP A 97 6.79 -5.38 -5.51
CA ASP A 97 8.05 -5.71 -4.85
C ASP A 97 9.14 -6.19 -5.83
N ALA A 98 9.32 -5.40 -6.89
CA ALA A 98 10.21 -5.75 -8.00
C ALA A 98 11.71 -5.75 -7.64
N ALA A 99 12.11 -5.23 -6.48
CA ALA A 99 13.50 -5.19 -6.00
C ALA A 99 13.80 -6.38 -5.08
N GLY A 100 13.80 -7.60 -5.58
CA GLY A 100 14.08 -8.79 -4.76
C GLY A 100 15.22 -9.63 -5.30
N THR A 101 15.84 -10.45 -4.44
CA THR A 101 16.85 -11.45 -4.82
C THR A 101 16.27 -12.58 -5.67
N ASP A 102 14.96 -12.79 -5.58
CA ASP A 102 14.22 -13.87 -6.26
C ASP A 102 13.55 -13.40 -7.57
N LEU A 103 13.95 -12.23 -8.07
CA LEU A 103 13.47 -11.69 -9.34
C LEU A 103 13.99 -12.54 -10.50
N ASP A 104 13.11 -13.07 -11.34
CA ASP A 104 13.49 -13.64 -12.63
C ASP A 104 13.82 -12.51 -13.62
N GLU A 105 15.12 -12.21 -13.73
CA GLU A 105 15.63 -11.13 -14.58
C GLU A 105 15.30 -11.35 -16.06
N ARG A 106 15.28 -12.62 -16.53
CA ARG A 106 14.98 -12.94 -17.94
C ARG A 106 13.50 -12.74 -18.23
N ALA A 107 12.64 -13.19 -17.32
CA ALA A 107 11.20 -12.99 -17.44
C ALA A 107 10.85 -11.49 -17.43
N LEU A 108 11.43 -10.71 -16.51
CA LEU A 108 11.21 -9.25 -16.47
C LEU A 108 11.74 -8.56 -17.74
N PHE A 109 12.92 -8.96 -18.23
CA PHE A 109 13.46 -8.39 -19.46
C PHE A 109 12.56 -8.68 -20.67
N HIS A 110 12.07 -9.92 -20.78
CA HIS A 110 11.14 -10.30 -21.84
C HIS A 110 9.82 -9.53 -21.74
N LEU A 111 9.29 -9.38 -20.53
CA LEU A 111 8.07 -8.64 -20.27
C LEU A 111 8.17 -7.16 -20.67
N LEU A 112 9.28 -6.49 -20.32
CA LEU A 112 9.53 -5.10 -20.69
C LEU A 112 9.68 -4.92 -22.22
N ASN A 113 10.23 -5.92 -22.93
CA ASN A 113 10.28 -5.91 -24.38
C ASN A 113 8.88 -6.03 -24.98
N LEU A 114 8.13 -7.02 -24.54
CA LEU A 114 6.77 -7.28 -25.01
C LEU A 114 5.84 -6.09 -24.76
N ALA A 115 5.93 -5.47 -23.58
CA ALA A 115 5.16 -4.27 -23.25
C ALA A 115 5.46 -3.13 -24.23
N ARG A 116 6.72 -2.93 -24.61
CA ARG A 116 7.10 -1.93 -25.59
C ARG A 116 6.56 -2.25 -27.00
N GLU A 117 6.62 -3.50 -27.43
CA GLU A 117 6.14 -3.96 -28.72
C GLU A 117 4.62 -3.81 -28.86
N GLN A 118 3.88 -4.09 -27.76
CA GLN A 118 2.42 -4.06 -27.73
C GLN A 118 1.87 -2.69 -27.30
N ASN A 119 2.72 -1.70 -26.96
CA ASN A 119 2.31 -0.45 -26.34
C ASN A 119 1.52 -0.66 -25.03
N ALA A 120 1.83 -1.72 -24.32
CA ALA A 120 1.26 -2.01 -23.00
C ALA A 120 2.05 -1.28 -21.89
N PHE A 121 1.40 -1.09 -20.75
CA PHE A 121 1.97 -0.32 -19.63
C PHE A 121 2.34 -1.22 -18.46
N ILE A 122 3.47 -0.93 -17.82
CA ILE A 122 3.95 -1.64 -16.63
C ILE A 122 4.21 -0.64 -15.50
N LEU A 123 3.63 -0.89 -14.34
CA LEU A 123 3.95 -0.22 -13.10
C LEU A 123 4.72 -1.17 -12.18
N LEU A 124 5.98 -0.84 -11.91
CA LEU A 124 6.82 -1.56 -10.94
C LEU A 124 6.68 -0.88 -9.58
N THR A 125 6.45 -1.62 -8.51
CA THR A 125 6.61 -1.09 -7.15
C THR A 125 7.89 -1.63 -6.51
N ALA A 126 8.61 -0.79 -5.76
CA ALA A 126 9.83 -1.19 -5.08
C ALA A 126 10.12 -0.27 -3.88
N GLN A 127 11.00 -0.69 -2.98
CA GLN A 127 11.51 0.18 -1.92
C GLN A 127 12.64 1.06 -2.45
N GLU A 128 13.52 0.51 -3.29
CA GLU A 128 14.67 1.18 -3.86
C GLU A 128 14.54 1.40 -5.38
N PRO A 129 15.15 2.46 -5.91
CA PRO A 129 15.12 2.72 -7.34
C PRO A 129 15.73 1.58 -8.17
N PRO A 130 15.20 1.28 -9.39
CA PRO A 130 15.75 0.23 -10.24
C PRO A 130 17.23 0.37 -10.58
N ALA A 131 17.75 1.60 -10.56
CA ALA A 131 19.17 1.88 -10.81
C ALA A 131 20.11 1.31 -9.72
N THR A 132 19.61 1.01 -8.52
CA THR A 132 20.40 0.46 -7.40
C THR A 132 20.27 -1.06 -7.27
N TRP A 133 19.43 -1.71 -8.07
CA TRP A 133 19.23 -3.15 -7.98
C TRP A 133 20.48 -3.91 -8.43
N ARG A 134 20.83 -4.96 -7.71
CA ARG A 134 21.98 -5.82 -8.05
C ARG A 134 21.55 -6.87 -9.07
N LEU A 135 21.62 -6.49 -10.35
CA LEU A 135 21.20 -7.34 -11.46
C LEU A 135 22.40 -8.01 -12.12
N LYS A 136 22.21 -9.26 -12.55
CA LYS A 136 23.20 -10.06 -13.29
C LYS A 136 23.13 -9.80 -14.81
N LEU A 137 21.94 -9.43 -15.32
CA LEU A 137 21.70 -9.21 -16.74
C LEU A 137 21.94 -7.74 -17.10
N PRO A 138 23.07 -7.40 -17.80
CA PRO A 138 23.43 -6.01 -18.08
C PRO A 138 22.38 -5.27 -18.92
N ASP A 139 21.75 -5.95 -19.88
CA ASP A 139 20.73 -5.36 -20.73
C ASP A 139 19.49 -4.95 -19.95
N LEU A 140 19.07 -5.77 -18.98
CA LEU A 140 17.99 -5.43 -18.05
C LEU A 140 18.40 -4.23 -17.18
N ALA A 141 19.60 -4.25 -16.61
CA ALA A 141 20.11 -3.17 -15.78
C ALA A 141 20.11 -1.83 -16.53
N SER A 142 20.56 -1.83 -17.78
CA SER A 142 20.55 -0.64 -18.65
C SER A 142 19.13 -0.13 -18.90
N ARG A 143 18.20 -1.04 -19.19
CA ARG A 143 16.80 -0.71 -19.44
C ARG A 143 16.09 -0.16 -18.21
N LEU A 144 16.27 -0.80 -17.05
CA LEU A 144 15.68 -0.37 -15.80
C LEU A 144 16.19 0.99 -15.32
N LYS A 145 17.46 1.33 -15.61
CA LYS A 145 18.00 2.67 -15.33
C LYS A 145 17.32 3.77 -16.14
N ALA A 146 16.75 3.44 -17.30
CA ALA A 146 16.05 4.40 -18.16
C ALA A 146 14.56 4.57 -17.78
N ILE A 147 14.01 3.73 -16.91
CA ILE A 147 12.61 3.84 -16.47
C ILE A 147 12.47 5.04 -15.54
N PRO A 148 11.48 5.94 -15.78
CA PRO A 148 11.20 7.03 -14.87
C PRO A 148 10.80 6.51 -13.50
N VAL A 149 11.34 7.15 -12.46
CA VAL A 149 11.12 6.79 -11.07
C VAL A 149 10.23 7.85 -10.41
N ILE A 150 9.13 7.40 -9.84
CA ILE A 150 8.25 8.21 -9.02
C ILE A 150 8.51 7.85 -7.56
N ARG A 151 8.68 8.85 -6.71
CA ARG A 151 8.94 8.62 -5.28
C ARG A 151 7.71 8.94 -4.44
N LEU A 152 7.30 7.98 -3.61
CA LEU A 152 6.40 8.23 -2.49
C LEU A 152 7.23 8.53 -1.25
N GLY A 153 7.08 9.76 -0.73
CA GLY A 153 7.64 10.14 0.56
C GLY A 153 6.96 9.40 1.72
N LEU A 154 7.55 9.53 2.90
CA LEU A 154 6.84 9.15 4.13
C LEU A 154 5.59 10.03 4.27
N PRO A 155 4.47 9.47 4.75
CA PRO A 155 3.26 10.24 4.95
C PRO A 155 3.53 11.45 5.87
N ASP A 156 3.10 12.62 5.45
CA ASP A 156 3.08 13.80 6.31
C ASP A 156 1.94 13.73 7.32
N ASP A 157 1.95 14.63 8.31
CA ASP A 157 0.93 14.62 9.37
C ASP A 157 -0.47 14.88 8.84
N ASP A 158 -0.60 15.67 7.76
CA ASP A 158 -1.88 15.97 7.13
C ASP A 158 -2.46 14.72 6.46
N LEU A 159 -1.63 13.95 5.75
CA LEU A 159 -2.04 12.68 5.14
C LEU A 159 -2.42 11.66 6.20
N LEU A 160 -1.59 11.47 7.23
CA LEU A 160 -1.89 10.53 8.32
C LEU A 160 -3.18 10.91 9.05
N ARG A 161 -3.37 12.20 9.35
CA ARG A 161 -4.59 12.71 9.95
C ARG A 161 -5.81 12.39 9.09
N GLY A 162 -5.76 12.74 7.81
CA GLY A 162 -6.84 12.48 6.86
C GLY A 162 -7.17 10.99 6.76
N VAL A 163 -6.14 10.12 6.71
CA VAL A 163 -6.32 8.67 6.67
C VAL A 163 -6.96 8.14 7.96
N ILE A 164 -6.50 8.58 9.14
CA ILE A 164 -7.07 8.18 10.43
C ILE A 164 -8.55 8.57 10.51
N VAL A 165 -8.88 9.83 10.18
CA VAL A 165 -10.27 10.31 10.17
C VAL A 165 -11.12 9.50 9.21
N LYS A 166 -10.64 9.26 7.97
CA LYS A 166 -11.35 8.44 6.99
C LYS A 166 -11.56 7.02 7.49
N LEU A 167 -10.55 6.37 8.07
CA LEU A 167 -10.64 5.00 8.57
C LEU A 167 -11.66 4.85 9.72
N PHE A 168 -11.79 5.86 10.59
CA PHE A 168 -12.84 5.88 11.60
C PHE A 168 -14.22 6.10 10.96
N ALA A 169 -14.35 7.03 10.02
CA ALA A 169 -15.59 7.29 9.32
C ALA A 169 -16.10 6.06 8.54
N ASP A 170 -15.21 5.34 7.83
CA ASP A 170 -15.52 4.12 7.10
C ASP A 170 -16.08 3.01 8.02
N ARG A 171 -15.74 3.05 9.32
CA ARG A 171 -16.24 2.13 10.37
C ARG A 171 -17.40 2.68 11.16
N GLN A 172 -17.89 3.87 10.79
CA GLN A 172 -18.96 4.58 11.50
C GLN A 172 -18.62 4.87 12.98
N ILE A 173 -17.32 5.00 13.29
CA ILE A 173 -16.83 5.37 14.61
C ILE A 173 -16.65 6.87 14.67
N SER A 174 -17.39 7.53 15.57
CA SER A 174 -17.21 8.95 15.85
C SER A 174 -16.11 9.13 16.89
N VAL A 175 -15.14 9.99 16.60
CA VAL A 175 -14.03 10.30 17.50
C VAL A 175 -13.78 11.81 17.56
N ASP A 176 -13.34 12.26 18.72
CA ASP A 176 -12.92 13.64 18.92
C ASP A 176 -11.53 13.91 18.30
N GLU A 177 -11.28 15.17 17.96
CA GLU A 177 -9.96 15.62 17.47
C GLU A 177 -8.83 15.27 18.45
N ALA A 178 -9.10 15.25 19.75
CA ALA A 178 -8.14 14.85 20.77
C ALA A 178 -7.67 13.39 20.64
N VAL A 179 -8.54 12.49 20.13
CA VAL A 179 -8.19 11.07 19.85
C VAL A 179 -7.28 11.00 18.64
N VAL A 180 -7.63 11.69 17.56
CA VAL A 180 -6.81 11.72 16.32
C VAL A 180 -5.43 12.27 16.61
N SER A 181 -5.33 13.42 17.27
CA SER A 181 -4.07 14.05 17.64
C SER A 181 -3.23 13.16 18.58
N TYR A 182 -3.89 12.43 19.48
CA TYR A 182 -3.22 11.49 20.38
C TYR A 182 -2.60 10.32 19.62
N ILE A 183 -3.29 9.77 18.63
CA ILE A 183 -2.78 8.70 17.76
C ILE A 183 -1.59 9.20 16.95
N LEU A 184 -1.72 10.34 16.24
CA LEU A 184 -0.70 10.91 15.36
C LEU A 184 0.67 11.07 16.02
N THR A 185 0.70 11.39 17.32
CA THR A 185 1.95 11.59 18.06
C THR A 185 2.61 10.30 18.54
N ARG A 186 1.98 9.13 18.34
CA ARG A 186 2.40 7.84 18.93
C ARG A 186 2.54 6.70 17.94
N ILE A 187 2.11 6.86 16.71
CA ILE A 187 2.27 5.84 15.69
C ILE A 187 3.45 6.17 14.78
N PRO A 188 4.12 5.17 14.22
CA PRO A 188 5.08 5.35 13.14
C PRO A 188 4.45 6.12 11.96
N ARG A 189 5.26 6.89 11.23
CA ARG A 189 4.82 7.60 10.02
C ARG A 189 4.63 6.63 8.85
N ALA A 190 3.71 5.70 9.02
CA ALA A 190 3.38 4.69 8.03
C ALA A 190 1.86 4.48 7.95
N LEU A 191 1.32 4.45 6.74
CA LEU A 191 -0.12 4.22 6.53
C LEU A 191 -0.54 2.82 7.00
N ALA A 192 0.36 1.85 6.92
CA ALA A 192 0.13 0.50 7.43
C ALA A 192 -0.07 0.50 8.95
N ALA A 193 0.76 1.26 9.70
CA ALA A 193 0.63 1.37 11.15
C ALA A 193 -0.71 1.99 11.56
N ALA A 194 -1.15 3.04 10.87
CA ALA A 194 -2.47 3.63 11.11
C ALA A 194 -3.59 2.61 10.86
N ARG A 195 -3.54 1.86 9.76
CA ARG A 195 -4.55 0.83 9.44
C ARG A 195 -4.58 -0.30 10.47
N ALA A 196 -3.41 -0.82 10.87
CA ALA A 196 -3.30 -1.88 11.86
C ALA A 196 -3.86 -1.44 13.22
N LEU A 197 -3.47 -0.24 13.69
CA LEU A 197 -3.98 0.30 14.95
C LEU A 197 -5.49 0.48 14.91
N LEU A 198 -6.04 1.06 13.84
CA LEU A 198 -7.48 1.31 13.76
C LEU A 198 -8.29 0.02 13.64
N ALA A 199 -7.77 -1.01 12.99
CA ALA A 199 -8.39 -2.33 12.97
C ALA A 199 -8.45 -2.95 14.38
N GLU A 200 -7.39 -2.78 15.16
CA GLU A 200 -7.36 -3.27 16.56
C GLU A 200 -8.27 -2.47 17.47
N ILE A 201 -8.33 -1.13 17.31
CA ILE A 201 -9.27 -0.28 18.05
C ILE A 201 -10.71 -0.71 17.76
N ASP A 202 -11.07 -0.89 16.50
CA ASP A 202 -12.41 -1.31 16.06
C ASP A 202 -12.80 -2.67 16.66
N ARG A 203 -11.91 -3.67 16.51
CA ARG A 203 -12.12 -5.01 17.07
C ARG A 203 -12.42 -4.95 18.57
N ARG A 204 -11.59 -4.23 19.35
CA ARG A 204 -11.75 -4.14 20.79
C ARG A 204 -12.97 -3.32 21.19
N ALA A 205 -13.27 -2.23 20.48
CA ALA A 205 -14.46 -1.43 20.74
C ALA A 205 -15.74 -2.27 20.57
N LEU A 206 -15.80 -3.13 19.56
CA LEU A 206 -16.90 -4.07 19.33
C LEU A 206 -16.98 -5.15 20.44
N GLU A 207 -15.85 -5.75 20.80
CA GLU A 207 -15.80 -6.81 21.82
C GLU A 207 -16.22 -6.29 23.21
N GLU A 208 -15.73 -5.10 23.58
CA GLU A 208 -15.99 -4.50 24.90
C GLU A 208 -17.27 -3.65 24.92
N LYS A 209 -17.89 -3.39 23.76
CA LYS A 209 -19.02 -2.44 23.59
C LYS A 209 -18.69 -1.08 24.18
N ALA A 210 -17.47 -0.61 23.93
CA ALA A 210 -16.93 0.61 24.50
C ALA A 210 -16.87 1.73 23.45
N GLU A 211 -17.04 2.96 23.92
CA GLU A 211 -16.79 4.15 23.09
C GLU A 211 -15.29 4.35 22.90
N VAL A 212 -14.92 4.80 21.68
CA VAL A 212 -13.51 5.08 21.32
C VAL A 212 -13.12 6.45 21.87
N THR A 213 -12.66 6.45 23.11
CA THR A 213 -12.13 7.64 23.79
C THR A 213 -10.62 7.65 23.79
N ARG A 214 -10.01 8.81 24.10
CA ARG A 214 -8.56 8.93 24.26
C ARG A 214 -7.99 7.91 25.26
N ASN A 215 -8.68 7.67 26.39
CA ASN A 215 -8.23 6.71 27.40
C ASN A 215 -8.29 5.28 26.89
N PHE A 216 -9.34 4.95 26.11
CA PHE A 216 -9.48 3.66 25.46
C PHE A 216 -8.32 3.39 24.50
N VAL A 217 -8.01 4.35 23.62
CA VAL A 217 -6.88 4.25 22.67
C VAL A 217 -5.55 4.19 23.41
N ALA A 218 -5.38 4.98 24.48
CA ALA A 218 -4.15 4.96 25.27
C ALA A 218 -3.87 3.61 25.96
N ARG A 219 -4.93 2.90 26.35
CA ARG A 219 -4.81 1.54 26.88
C ARG A 219 -4.34 0.58 25.79
N ILE A 220 -4.96 0.62 24.63
CA ILE A 220 -4.60 -0.25 23.49
C ILE A 220 -3.16 -0.03 23.10
N LEU A 221 -2.73 1.21 22.88
CA LEU A 221 -1.34 1.50 22.50
C LEU A 221 -0.34 0.97 23.50
N ARG A 222 -0.58 1.13 24.82
CA ARG A 222 0.33 0.59 25.85
C ARG A 222 0.43 -0.94 25.82
N GLU A 223 -0.67 -1.63 25.54
CA GLU A 223 -0.66 -3.08 25.45
C GLU A 223 0.04 -3.57 24.17
N LEU A 224 -0.08 -2.82 23.06
CA LEU A 224 0.62 -3.09 21.82
C LEU A 224 2.12 -2.87 21.94
N ASP A 225 2.55 -1.79 22.62
CA ASP A 225 3.96 -1.51 22.90
C ASP A 225 4.59 -2.61 23.79
N GLN A 226 3.86 -3.15 24.75
CA GLN A 226 4.29 -4.25 25.59
C GLN A 226 4.29 -5.61 24.88
N GLY A 227 3.47 -5.77 23.82
CA GLY A 227 3.29 -6.98 23.03
C GLY A 227 4.04 -7.01 21.69
N SER A 228 4.91 -6.01 21.40
CA SER A 228 5.77 -5.94 20.19
C SER A 228 5.05 -6.01 18.84
N LEU A 229 3.98 -5.22 18.65
CA LEU A 229 3.42 -5.01 17.29
C LEU A 229 4.23 -4.00 16.45
N PHE A 230 5.21 -3.32 17.06
CA PHE A 230 6.10 -2.34 16.42
C PHE A 230 7.58 -2.69 16.64
N SER A 231 7.93 -3.99 16.66
CA SER A 231 9.33 -4.39 16.64
C SER A 231 9.96 -4.00 15.30
N ASP A 232 11.13 -3.38 15.34
CA ASP A 232 11.90 -2.85 14.20
C ASP A 232 12.36 -3.90 13.17
N ASP A 233 11.96 -5.16 13.30
CA ASP A 233 12.40 -6.27 12.45
C ASP A 233 11.54 -6.47 11.17
N GLU A 234 10.49 -5.66 10.93
CA GLU A 234 9.66 -5.72 9.71
C GLU A 234 9.51 -4.35 8.98
N ILE A 235 10.44 -3.43 9.21
CA ILE A 235 10.45 -2.14 8.50
C ILE A 235 11.57 -2.08 7.47
#